data_f9bbca8c4c272c162c8f289ca3e7b678
#
_entry.id   f9bbca8c4c272c162c8f289ca3e7b678
#
_cell.length_a   1.000
_cell.length_b   1.000
_cell.length_c   1.000
_cell.angle_alpha   90.00
_cell.angle_beta   90.00
_cell.angle_gamma   90.00
#
_symmetry.space_group_name_H-M   'P 1'
#
loop_
_entity.id
_entity.type
_entity.pdbx_description
1 polymer ?
#
loop_
_entity_poly.entity_id
_entity_poly.type
_entity_poly.pdbx_seq_one_letter_code
_entity_poly.pdbx_strand_id
1 'polypeptide(L)'
;DVAPSRGLGDVYKRQLLYRAIKADKLTSVIFYGPPGTGKTTLAKVIANTTSAEFTQINATVAGKKDMEAVVKEAQQNLGMYGKKTILFIDEIHRFNKGQQDYLLPFVEDGTIILIGATTENPYFEVNAALISRSIIFELKSLEISEVKELILRAVNDKTKGMGNYKARIDEDALDFLADMAGGDARNALNAIELGILTTPRSEDGLIHITLDVASQCIQKRVVRYDKNGDNHYDIISAFIKSMRGSDPDAAVYYLAK
;
A
#
# COMPACT_ATOMS: atom_id res chain seq x y z
N ASP A 1 12.84 9.46 -3.57
CA ASP A 1 11.87 10.23 -4.35
C ASP A 1 10.52 9.54 -4.27
N VAL A 2 9.58 10.20 -3.61
CA VAL A 2 8.19 9.74 -3.49
C VAL A 2 7.42 10.42 -4.62
N ALA A 3 6.77 9.63 -5.48
CA ALA A 3 6.00 10.10 -6.62
C ALA A 3 5.00 11.23 -6.25
N PRO A 4 4.77 12.22 -7.11
CA PRO A 4 3.95 13.38 -6.81
C PRO A 4 2.45 13.03 -6.79
N SER A 5 1.80 13.08 -5.64
CA SER A 5 0.33 13.06 -5.55
C SER A 5 -0.24 14.45 -5.84
N ARG A 6 -1.26 14.48 -6.69
CA ARG A 6 -1.88 15.70 -7.19
C ARG A 6 -3.00 16.18 -6.26
N GLY A 7 -2.69 17.13 -5.37
CA GLY A 7 -3.68 17.85 -4.56
C GLY A 7 -2.99 18.76 -3.55
N LEU A 8 -3.41 20.03 -3.42
CA LEU A 8 -2.83 20.99 -2.46
C LEU A 8 -2.86 20.47 -1.00
N GLY A 9 -3.90 19.72 -0.62
CA GLY A 9 -4.02 19.10 0.69
C GLY A 9 -2.99 17.97 0.91
N ASP A 10 -2.71 17.18 -0.12
CA ASP A 10 -1.75 16.08 -0.07
C ASP A 10 -0.30 16.60 -0.04
N VAL A 11 0.00 17.68 -0.76
CA VAL A 11 1.32 18.33 -0.71
C VAL A 11 1.62 18.86 0.69
N TYR A 12 0.64 19.51 1.32
CA TYR A 12 0.79 20.00 2.70
C TYR A 12 0.99 18.86 3.71
N LYS A 13 0.19 17.81 3.64
CA LYS A 13 0.33 16.63 4.50
C LYS A 13 1.68 15.94 4.31
N ARG A 14 2.18 15.81 3.08
CA ARG A 14 3.51 15.26 2.78
C ARG A 14 4.63 16.10 3.40
N GLN A 15 4.56 17.42 3.27
CA GLN A 15 5.54 18.31 3.91
C GLN A 15 5.51 18.17 5.42
N LEU A 16 4.32 18.04 6.02
CA LEU A 16 4.15 17.84 7.45
C LEU A 16 4.78 16.51 7.89
N LEU A 17 4.49 15.41 7.19
CA LEU A 17 5.07 14.10 7.47
C LEU A 17 6.60 14.12 7.36
N TYR A 18 7.12 14.72 6.30
CA TYR A 18 8.57 14.87 6.11
C TYR A 18 9.24 15.65 7.23
N ARG A 19 8.63 16.77 7.67
CA ARG A 19 9.12 17.56 8.80
C ARG A 19 9.05 16.79 10.11
N ALA A 20 7.96 16.06 10.36
CA ALA A 20 7.79 15.23 11.55
C ALA A 20 8.85 14.12 11.63
N ILE A 21 9.13 13.45 10.50
CA ILE A 21 10.18 12.43 10.40
C ILE A 21 11.56 13.05 10.68
N LYS A 22 11.90 14.19 10.04
CA LYS A 22 13.17 14.86 10.24
C LYS A 22 13.39 15.36 11.68
N ALA A 23 12.32 15.76 12.34
CA ALA A 23 12.36 16.24 13.73
C ALA A 23 12.27 15.09 14.76
N ASP A 24 12.18 13.83 14.32
CA ASP A 24 11.92 12.65 15.15
C ASP A 24 10.69 12.82 16.07
N LYS A 25 9.69 13.55 15.56
CA LYS A 25 8.39 13.82 16.21
C LYS A 25 7.23 13.24 15.40
N LEU A 26 7.40 12.00 14.97
CA LEU A 26 6.36 11.31 14.22
C LEU A 26 5.12 11.09 15.09
N THR A 27 3.96 11.47 14.56
CA THR A 27 2.66 11.11 15.10
C THR A 27 2.11 9.88 14.40
N SER A 28 1.06 9.27 14.95
CA SER A 28 0.43 8.12 14.31
C SER A 28 -0.11 8.46 12.92
N VAL A 29 -0.07 7.49 12.02
CA VAL A 29 -0.40 7.64 10.60
C VAL A 29 -1.25 6.47 10.15
N ILE A 30 -2.22 6.72 9.29
CA ILE A 30 -2.98 5.66 8.61
C ILE A 30 -2.83 5.85 7.11
N PHE A 31 -2.28 4.84 6.44
CA PHE A 31 -2.21 4.74 4.99
C PHE A 31 -3.38 3.92 4.47
N TYR A 32 -4.20 4.49 3.60
CA TYR A 32 -5.25 3.73 2.94
C TYR A 32 -5.17 3.89 1.42
N GLY A 33 -5.71 2.91 0.70
CA GLY A 33 -5.72 2.92 -0.75
C GLY A 33 -5.54 1.52 -1.33
N PRO A 34 -5.57 1.37 -2.66
CA PRO A 34 -5.53 0.09 -3.36
C PRO A 34 -4.30 -0.76 -2.99
N PRO A 35 -4.36 -2.08 -3.17
CA PRO A 35 -3.20 -2.95 -2.99
C PRO A 35 -2.06 -2.56 -3.93
N GLY A 36 -0.83 -2.91 -3.57
CA GLY A 36 0.35 -2.66 -4.41
C GLY A 36 0.83 -1.21 -4.52
N THR A 37 0.23 -0.27 -3.78
CA THR A 37 0.62 1.16 -3.77
C THR A 37 1.79 1.50 -2.85
N GLY A 38 2.40 0.51 -2.20
CA GLY A 38 3.61 0.71 -1.39
C GLY A 38 3.38 1.09 0.07
N LYS A 39 2.20 0.90 0.66
CA LYS A 39 1.89 1.22 2.06
C LYS A 39 2.92 0.66 3.05
N THR A 40 3.20 -0.64 2.97
CA THR A 40 4.18 -1.34 3.82
C THR A 40 5.61 -0.84 3.57
N THR A 41 5.96 -0.56 2.32
CA THR A 41 7.29 -0.03 1.95
C THR A 41 7.49 1.35 2.55
N LEU A 42 6.48 2.21 2.47
CA LEU A 42 6.52 3.56 3.03
C LEU A 42 6.68 3.52 4.56
N ALA A 43 5.95 2.64 5.25
CA ALA A 43 6.09 2.45 6.69
C ALA A 43 7.52 2.04 7.08
N LYS A 44 8.14 1.12 6.35
CA LYS A 44 9.53 0.71 6.56
C LYS A 44 10.53 1.84 6.31
N VAL A 45 10.31 2.64 5.26
CA VAL A 45 11.16 3.81 4.98
C VAL A 45 11.08 4.84 6.12
N ILE A 46 9.88 5.10 6.63
CA ILE A 46 9.67 5.99 7.78
C ILE A 46 10.42 5.45 9.00
N ALA A 47 10.25 4.17 9.32
CA ALA A 47 10.90 3.55 10.46
C ALA A 47 12.44 3.62 10.37
N ASN A 48 13.01 3.33 9.20
CA ASN A 48 14.45 3.40 8.98
C ASN A 48 15.03 4.82 9.03
N THR A 49 14.17 5.85 8.97
CA THR A 49 14.59 7.25 9.01
C THR A 49 14.44 7.84 10.42
N THR A 50 13.80 7.13 11.32
CA THR A 50 13.58 7.54 12.73
C THR A 50 14.46 6.72 13.67
N SER A 51 14.59 7.18 14.91
CA SER A 51 15.31 6.46 15.99
C SER A 51 14.46 5.38 16.68
N ALA A 52 13.18 5.25 16.29
CA ALA A 52 12.24 4.31 16.91
C ALA A 52 12.50 2.85 16.51
N GLU A 53 12.19 1.92 17.40
CA GLU A 53 12.13 0.49 17.07
C GLU A 53 10.92 0.20 16.17
N PHE A 54 11.07 -0.75 15.23
CA PHE A 54 10.01 -1.10 14.28
C PHE A 54 9.50 -2.52 14.52
N THR A 55 8.22 -2.61 14.84
CA THR A 55 7.52 -3.89 14.96
C THR A 55 6.35 -3.94 14.00
N GLN A 56 6.19 -5.06 13.31
CA GLN A 56 5.12 -5.28 12.35
C GLN A 56 4.21 -6.41 12.79
N ILE A 57 2.91 -6.18 12.75
CA ILE A 57 1.87 -7.21 12.84
C ILE A 57 0.91 -7.14 11.66
N ASN A 58 0.37 -8.31 11.30
CA ASN A 58 -0.68 -8.42 10.30
C ASN A 58 -1.99 -8.74 11.02
N ALA A 59 -2.96 -7.85 10.92
CA ALA A 59 -4.25 -7.98 11.62
C ALA A 59 -5.09 -9.18 11.15
N THR A 60 -4.76 -9.80 10.01
CA THR A 60 -5.47 -11.01 9.54
C THR A 60 -5.15 -12.26 10.33
N VAL A 61 -3.97 -12.30 10.99
CA VAL A 61 -3.47 -13.48 11.74
C VAL A 61 -3.18 -13.18 13.19
N ALA A 62 -2.92 -11.91 13.55
CA ALA A 62 -2.56 -11.50 14.89
C ALA A 62 -3.75 -11.52 15.84
N GLY A 63 -3.54 -12.13 17.02
CA GLY A 63 -4.49 -12.17 18.11
C GLY A 63 -4.15 -11.19 19.24
N LYS A 64 -4.97 -11.23 20.29
CA LYS A 64 -4.77 -10.39 21.49
C LYS A 64 -3.41 -10.59 22.13
N LYS A 65 -2.93 -11.83 22.20
CA LYS A 65 -1.63 -12.16 22.80
C LYS A 65 -0.45 -11.53 22.04
N ASP A 66 -0.53 -11.47 20.73
CA ASP A 66 0.51 -10.85 19.91
C ASP A 66 0.58 -9.35 20.17
N MET A 67 -0.59 -8.71 20.30
CA MET A 67 -0.68 -7.28 20.64
C MET A 67 -0.12 -6.99 22.04
N GLU A 68 -0.47 -7.83 23.03
CA GLU A 68 0.05 -7.72 24.42
C GLU A 68 1.58 -7.87 24.46
N ALA A 69 2.14 -8.79 23.68
CA ALA A 69 3.59 -8.99 23.58
C ALA A 69 4.29 -7.75 23.02
N VAL A 70 3.76 -7.19 21.92
CA VAL A 70 4.30 -5.97 21.29
C VAL A 70 4.20 -4.76 22.22
N VAL A 71 3.08 -4.58 22.90
CA VAL A 71 2.90 -3.49 23.86
C VAL A 71 3.91 -3.60 25.00
N LYS A 72 4.09 -4.80 25.55
CA LYS A 72 5.06 -5.06 26.63
C LYS A 72 6.49 -4.74 26.17
N GLU A 73 6.86 -5.16 24.98
CA GLU A 73 8.16 -4.85 24.39
C GLU A 73 8.35 -3.33 24.19
N ALA A 74 7.31 -2.65 23.67
CA ALA A 74 7.34 -1.20 23.50
C ALA A 74 7.53 -0.45 24.83
N GLN A 75 6.84 -0.89 25.89
CA GLN A 75 7.01 -0.32 27.23
C GLN A 75 8.42 -0.56 27.79
N GLN A 76 8.99 -1.74 27.55
CA GLN A 76 10.38 -2.03 27.95
C GLN A 76 11.37 -1.16 27.20
N ASN A 77 11.21 -1.02 25.88
CA ASN A 77 12.08 -0.19 25.06
C ASN A 77 12.04 1.29 25.48
N LEU A 78 10.85 1.80 25.79
CA LEU A 78 10.69 3.15 26.29
C LEU A 78 11.29 3.32 27.69
N GLY A 79 11.05 2.38 28.61
CA GLY A 79 11.54 2.45 29.99
C GLY A 79 13.03 2.27 30.13
N MET A 80 13.63 1.33 29.38
CA MET A 80 15.06 1.00 29.50
C MET A 80 15.96 1.85 28.62
N TYR A 81 15.49 2.21 27.43
CA TYR A 81 16.33 2.84 26.40
C TYR A 81 15.82 4.21 25.98
N GLY A 82 14.67 4.68 26.47
CA GLY A 82 14.02 5.91 26.03
C GLY A 82 13.58 5.89 24.56
N LYS A 83 13.52 4.68 23.94
CA LYS A 83 13.17 4.49 22.53
C LYS A 83 11.68 4.25 22.37
N LYS A 84 11.04 5.02 21.50
CA LYS A 84 9.66 4.77 21.07
C LYS A 84 9.59 3.57 20.12
N THR A 85 8.43 2.94 20.04
CA THR A 85 8.18 1.84 19.12
C THR A 85 7.18 2.28 18.05
N ILE A 86 7.56 2.13 16.77
CA ILE A 86 6.64 2.21 15.65
C ILE A 86 6.00 0.85 15.48
N LEU A 87 4.69 0.78 15.72
CA LEU A 87 3.89 -0.40 15.47
C LEU A 87 3.20 -0.26 14.12
N PHE A 88 3.68 -1.01 13.13
CA PHE A 88 3.02 -1.13 11.83
C PHE A 88 1.98 -2.23 11.86
N ILE A 89 0.72 -1.89 11.58
CA ILE A 89 -0.40 -2.84 11.49
C ILE A 89 -0.86 -2.90 10.04
N ASP A 90 -0.59 -4.04 9.39
CA ASP A 90 -1.11 -4.30 8.05
C ASP A 90 -2.54 -4.80 8.15
N GLU A 91 -3.41 -4.32 7.23
CA GLU A 91 -4.85 -4.59 7.18
C GLU A 91 -5.57 -4.27 8.51
N ILE A 92 -5.30 -3.08 9.10
CA ILE A 92 -5.82 -2.68 10.42
C ILE A 92 -7.33 -2.80 10.55
N HIS A 93 -8.09 -2.70 9.45
CA HIS A 93 -9.54 -2.90 9.41
C HIS A 93 -9.97 -4.32 9.82
N ARG A 94 -9.06 -5.29 9.81
CA ARG A 94 -9.34 -6.66 10.28
C ARG A 94 -9.36 -6.80 11.79
N PHE A 95 -8.80 -5.86 12.51
CA PHE A 95 -8.94 -5.81 13.96
C PHE A 95 -10.36 -5.40 14.35
N ASN A 96 -10.95 -6.13 15.29
CA ASN A 96 -12.21 -5.73 15.88
C ASN A 96 -12.06 -4.47 16.75
N LYS A 97 -13.18 -3.84 17.10
CA LYS A 97 -13.17 -2.59 17.88
C LYS A 97 -12.43 -2.74 19.22
N GLY A 98 -12.59 -3.85 19.93
CA GLY A 98 -11.91 -4.09 21.20
C GLY A 98 -10.38 -4.21 21.06
N GLN A 99 -9.90 -4.77 19.94
CA GLN A 99 -8.46 -4.82 19.64
C GLN A 99 -7.92 -3.42 19.32
N GLN A 100 -8.67 -2.65 18.55
CA GLN A 100 -8.31 -1.26 18.26
C GLN A 100 -8.34 -0.38 19.52
N ASP A 101 -9.33 -0.54 20.39
CA ASP A 101 -9.43 0.17 21.67
C ASP A 101 -8.28 -0.17 22.61
N TYR A 102 -7.80 -1.41 22.59
CA TYR A 102 -6.67 -1.84 23.41
C TYR A 102 -5.38 -1.04 23.11
N LEU A 103 -5.20 -0.58 21.89
CA LEU A 103 -4.02 0.21 21.49
C LEU A 103 -4.10 1.67 21.90
N LEU A 104 -5.30 2.21 22.15
CA LEU A 104 -5.53 3.63 22.39
C LEU A 104 -4.65 4.20 23.52
N PRO A 105 -4.60 3.61 24.73
CA PRO A 105 -3.80 4.16 25.83
C PRO A 105 -2.30 4.32 25.45
N PHE A 106 -1.75 3.37 24.71
CA PHE A 106 -0.35 3.35 24.32
C PHE A 106 -0.01 4.28 23.16
N VAL A 107 -1.00 4.62 22.35
CA VAL A 107 -0.92 5.67 21.32
C VAL A 107 -1.04 7.05 21.98
N GLU A 108 -1.88 7.19 22.99
CA GLU A 108 -2.10 8.43 23.72
C GLU A 108 -0.88 8.87 24.54
N ASP A 109 -0.28 7.93 25.26
CA ASP A 109 0.90 8.19 26.10
C ASP A 109 2.22 8.24 25.28
N GLY A 110 2.16 7.90 23.99
CA GLY A 110 3.31 7.94 23.08
C GLY A 110 4.28 6.76 23.21
N THR A 111 3.92 5.72 23.95
CA THR A 111 4.67 4.45 24.00
C THR A 111 4.75 3.82 22.61
N ILE A 112 3.63 3.88 21.86
CA ILE A 112 3.50 3.38 20.50
C ILE A 112 3.18 4.52 19.55
N ILE A 113 3.92 4.58 18.43
CA ILE A 113 3.57 5.35 17.26
C ILE A 113 2.90 4.37 16.29
N LEU A 114 1.58 4.51 16.09
CA LEU A 114 0.83 3.64 15.20
C LEU A 114 1.02 4.03 13.74
N ILE A 115 1.39 3.09 12.89
CA ILE A 115 1.28 3.20 11.44
C ILE A 115 0.30 2.12 10.96
N GLY A 116 -0.94 2.49 10.69
CA GLY A 116 -1.95 1.59 10.15
C GLY A 116 -1.90 1.56 8.62
N ALA A 117 -2.07 0.38 8.02
CA ALA A 117 -2.31 0.23 6.58
C ALA A 117 -3.64 -0.47 6.34
N THR A 118 -4.40 -0.01 5.36
CA THR A 118 -5.69 -0.60 4.98
C THR A 118 -5.99 -0.38 3.51
N THR A 119 -6.77 -1.29 2.93
CA THR A 119 -7.36 -1.14 1.60
C THR A 119 -8.77 -0.54 1.66
N GLU A 120 -9.38 -0.53 2.84
CA GLU A 120 -10.73 -0.03 3.09
C GLU A 120 -10.69 1.42 3.58
N ASN A 121 -11.84 2.11 3.47
CA ASN A 121 -11.96 3.48 3.94
C ASN A 121 -11.82 3.53 5.48
N PRO A 122 -10.76 4.15 6.03
CA PRO A 122 -10.49 4.13 7.46
C PRO A 122 -11.56 4.82 8.30
N TYR A 123 -12.30 5.76 7.75
CA TYR A 123 -13.36 6.46 8.48
C TYR A 123 -14.54 5.57 8.88
N PHE A 124 -14.72 4.43 8.20
CA PHE A 124 -15.77 3.45 8.52
C PHE A 124 -15.23 2.27 9.34
N GLU A 125 -13.99 1.87 9.09
CA GLU A 125 -13.45 0.61 9.60
C GLU A 125 -12.51 0.78 10.80
N VAL A 126 -11.90 1.96 10.95
CA VAL A 126 -10.99 2.23 12.05
C VAL A 126 -11.71 3.04 13.13
N ASN A 127 -11.42 2.73 14.40
CA ASN A 127 -12.00 3.45 15.54
C ASN A 127 -11.78 4.95 15.44
N ALA A 128 -12.83 5.73 15.62
CA ALA A 128 -12.81 7.19 15.57
C ALA A 128 -11.76 7.82 16.51
N ALA A 129 -11.51 7.18 17.66
CA ALA A 129 -10.50 7.64 18.61
C ALA A 129 -9.06 7.47 18.08
N LEU A 130 -8.76 6.41 17.33
CA LEU A 130 -7.48 6.25 16.63
C LEU A 130 -7.36 7.22 15.45
N ILE A 131 -8.45 7.39 14.68
CA ILE A 131 -8.53 8.34 13.58
C ILE A 131 -8.20 9.76 14.03
N SER A 132 -8.80 10.22 15.15
CA SER A 132 -8.59 11.57 15.67
C SER A 132 -7.14 11.86 16.09
N ARG A 133 -6.35 10.81 16.33
CA ARG A 133 -4.94 10.88 16.76
C ARG A 133 -3.96 10.55 15.64
N SER A 134 -4.46 10.31 14.44
CA SER A 134 -3.66 9.88 13.31
C SER A 134 -3.78 10.85 12.14
N ILE A 135 -2.71 10.99 11.37
CA ILE A 135 -2.77 11.66 10.07
C ILE A 135 -3.11 10.61 9.03
N ILE A 136 -4.16 10.87 8.24
CA ILE A 136 -4.62 9.94 7.22
C ILE A 136 -4.05 10.36 5.87
N PHE A 137 -3.41 9.40 5.20
CA PHE A 137 -2.89 9.55 3.85
C PHE A 137 -3.57 8.56 2.90
N GLU A 138 -4.15 9.09 1.85
CA GLU A 138 -4.63 8.31 0.72
C GLU A 138 -3.49 8.03 -0.25
N LEU A 139 -3.26 6.76 -0.56
CA LEU A 139 -2.33 6.32 -1.60
C LEU A 139 -3.14 5.89 -2.81
N LYS A 140 -2.98 6.61 -3.91
CA LYS A 140 -3.65 6.31 -5.17
C LYS A 140 -2.94 5.19 -5.93
N SER A 141 -3.67 4.51 -6.80
CA SER A 141 -3.06 3.59 -7.77
C SER A 141 -1.95 4.29 -8.54
N LEU A 142 -0.88 3.57 -8.83
CA LEU A 142 0.22 4.10 -9.62
C LEU A 142 -0.21 4.34 -11.07
N GLU A 143 0.33 5.39 -11.65
CA GLU A 143 0.16 5.65 -13.09
C GLU A 143 1.02 4.68 -13.91
N ILE A 144 0.65 4.45 -15.17
CA ILE A 144 1.38 3.53 -16.07
C ILE A 144 2.86 3.92 -16.16
N SER A 145 3.16 5.22 -16.24
CA SER A 145 4.53 5.74 -16.28
C SER A 145 5.34 5.38 -15.02
N GLU A 146 4.71 5.44 -13.85
CA GLU A 146 5.34 5.10 -12.58
C GLU A 146 5.60 3.59 -12.48
N VAL A 147 4.67 2.76 -12.96
CA VAL A 147 4.85 1.31 -13.01
C VAL A 147 5.97 0.92 -13.97
N LYS A 148 6.07 1.55 -15.16
CA LYS A 148 7.19 1.36 -16.09
C LYS A 148 8.54 1.67 -15.45
N GLU A 149 8.64 2.79 -14.75
CA GLU A 149 9.86 3.17 -14.03
C GLU A 149 10.25 2.13 -12.98
N LEU A 150 9.27 1.62 -12.22
CA LEU A 150 9.50 0.57 -11.23
C LEU A 150 9.99 -0.74 -11.87
N ILE A 151 9.40 -1.16 -12.99
CA ILE A 151 9.83 -2.35 -13.73
C ILE A 151 11.27 -2.17 -14.22
N LEU A 152 11.57 -1.05 -14.89
CA LEU A 152 12.92 -0.76 -15.40
C LEU A 152 13.95 -0.72 -14.27
N ARG A 153 13.60 -0.14 -13.14
CA ARG A 153 14.46 -0.13 -11.95
C ARG A 153 14.69 -1.55 -11.42
N ALA A 154 13.65 -2.37 -11.33
CA ALA A 154 13.76 -3.76 -10.88
C ALA A 154 14.66 -4.60 -11.81
N VAL A 155 14.58 -4.40 -13.12
CA VAL A 155 15.40 -5.10 -14.11
C VAL A 155 16.87 -4.67 -14.04
N ASN A 156 17.17 -3.39 -13.78
CA ASN A 156 18.51 -2.84 -13.89
C ASN A 156 19.29 -2.76 -12.57
N ASP A 157 18.60 -2.66 -11.42
CA ASP A 157 19.24 -2.52 -10.12
C ASP A 157 19.92 -3.84 -9.69
N LYS A 158 21.25 -3.81 -9.53
CA LYS A 158 22.04 -4.97 -9.13
C LYS A 158 22.00 -5.29 -7.65
N THR A 159 21.59 -4.34 -6.82
CA THR A 159 21.62 -4.46 -5.35
C THR A 159 20.27 -4.83 -4.76
N LYS A 160 19.20 -4.24 -5.29
CA LYS A 160 17.82 -4.41 -4.79
C LYS A 160 16.86 -4.98 -5.83
N GLY A 161 17.34 -5.23 -7.04
CA GLY A 161 16.59 -5.76 -8.16
C GLY A 161 17.23 -6.99 -8.80
N MET A 162 16.87 -7.23 -10.04
CA MET A 162 17.29 -8.39 -10.83
C MET A 162 18.47 -8.11 -11.79
N GLY A 163 19.18 -6.96 -11.62
CA GLY A 163 20.24 -6.53 -12.56
C GLY A 163 21.40 -7.52 -12.74
N ASN A 164 21.62 -8.42 -11.78
CA ASN A 164 22.63 -9.47 -11.88
C ASN A 164 22.26 -10.60 -12.87
N TYR A 165 20.98 -10.73 -13.21
CA TYR A 165 20.50 -11.70 -14.19
C TYR A 165 20.77 -11.29 -15.64
N LYS A 166 21.13 -10.00 -15.87
CA LYS A 166 21.37 -9.43 -17.20
C LYS A 166 20.13 -9.60 -18.11
N ALA A 167 18.98 -9.22 -17.60
CA ALA A 167 17.74 -9.24 -18.35
C ALA A 167 17.55 -7.94 -19.15
N ARG A 168 16.89 -8.05 -20.30
CA ARG A 168 16.42 -6.94 -21.11
C ARG A 168 14.93 -7.11 -21.36
N ILE A 169 14.16 -6.06 -21.18
CA ILE A 169 12.74 -6.03 -21.49
C ILE A 169 12.51 -5.23 -22.76
N ASP A 170 11.69 -5.75 -23.66
CA ASP A 170 11.26 -5.06 -24.87
C ASP A 170 10.23 -3.97 -24.52
N GLU A 171 10.14 -2.91 -25.34
CA GLU A 171 9.30 -1.75 -25.04
C GLU A 171 7.81 -2.12 -25.02
N ASP A 172 7.35 -2.94 -25.95
CA ASP A 172 5.98 -3.46 -26.01
C ASP A 172 5.62 -4.36 -24.80
N ALA A 173 6.58 -5.17 -24.34
CA ALA A 173 6.43 -5.98 -23.12
C ALA A 173 6.33 -5.11 -21.86
N LEU A 174 7.13 -4.04 -21.79
CA LEU A 174 7.11 -3.06 -20.70
C LEU A 174 5.75 -2.33 -20.65
N ASP A 175 5.28 -1.89 -21.81
CA ASP A 175 3.99 -1.20 -21.94
C ASP A 175 2.84 -2.11 -21.52
N PHE A 176 2.86 -3.34 -22.01
CA PHE A 176 1.87 -4.34 -21.68
C PHE A 176 1.84 -4.67 -20.18
N LEU A 177 2.99 -4.92 -19.55
CA LEU A 177 3.06 -5.20 -18.11
C LEU A 177 2.56 -4.04 -17.25
N ALA A 178 2.92 -2.82 -17.63
CA ALA A 178 2.51 -1.63 -16.90
C ALA A 178 1.00 -1.37 -16.97
N ASP A 179 0.40 -1.57 -18.15
CA ASP A 179 -1.06 -1.47 -18.36
C ASP A 179 -1.80 -2.57 -17.60
N MET A 180 -1.40 -3.82 -17.77
CA MET A 180 -2.06 -4.98 -17.15
C MET A 180 -1.93 -5.00 -15.62
N ALA A 181 -0.90 -4.40 -15.05
CA ALA A 181 -0.74 -4.25 -13.61
C ALA A 181 -1.83 -3.38 -12.99
N GLY A 182 -2.44 -2.45 -13.76
CA GLY A 182 -3.55 -1.61 -13.31
C GLY A 182 -3.21 -0.77 -12.07
N GLY A 183 -1.98 -0.27 -11.99
CA GLY A 183 -1.48 0.53 -10.87
C GLY A 183 -1.04 -0.27 -9.63
N ASP A 184 -1.00 -1.59 -9.70
CA ASP A 184 -0.48 -2.47 -8.64
C ASP A 184 0.99 -2.83 -8.92
N ALA A 185 1.92 -2.17 -8.21
CA ALA A 185 3.35 -2.42 -8.34
C ALA A 185 3.74 -3.86 -8.01
N ARG A 186 3.06 -4.50 -7.05
CA ARG A 186 3.36 -5.89 -6.65
C ARG A 186 3.08 -6.84 -7.79
N ASN A 187 1.95 -6.67 -8.48
CA ASN A 187 1.59 -7.49 -9.64
C ASN A 187 2.62 -7.34 -10.78
N ALA A 188 3.01 -6.10 -11.09
CA ALA A 188 4.03 -5.83 -12.11
C ALA A 188 5.39 -6.44 -11.76
N LEU A 189 5.84 -6.24 -10.51
CA LEU A 189 7.15 -6.73 -10.05
C LEU A 189 7.19 -8.27 -9.98
N ASN A 190 6.13 -8.92 -9.53
CA ASN A 190 6.05 -10.39 -9.52
C ASN A 190 6.07 -10.96 -10.95
N ALA A 191 5.38 -10.30 -11.89
CA ALA A 191 5.38 -10.75 -13.28
C ALA A 191 6.76 -10.65 -13.92
N ILE A 192 7.48 -9.54 -13.72
CA ILE A 192 8.85 -9.38 -14.26
C ILE A 192 9.84 -10.32 -13.58
N GLU A 193 9.73 -10.54 -12.28
CA GLU A 193 10.56 -11.50 -11.53
C GLU A 193 10.36 -12.92 -12.10
N LEU A 194 9.10 -13.35 -12.23
CA LEU A 194 8.76 -14.64 -12.80
C LEU A 194 9.33 -14.79 -14.23
N GLY A 195 9.16 -13.78 -15.08
CA GLY A 195 9.68 -13.75 -16.44
C GLY A 195 11.21 -13.92 -16.49
N ILE A 196 11.93 -13.20 -15.64
CA ILE A 196 13.40 -13.30 -15.58
C ILE A 196 13.86 -14.67 -15.08
N LEU A 197 13.18 -15.24 -14.09
CA LEU A 197 13.58 -16.53 -13.49
C LEU A 197 13.25 -17.75 -14.38
N THR A 198 12.23 -17.64 -15.23
CA THR A 198 11.76 -18.76 -16.05
C THR A 198 12.22 -18.72 -17.50
N THR A 199 12.70 -17.58 -18.00
CA THR A 199 13.15 -17.43 -19.37
C THR A 199 14.62 -17.87 -19.50
N PRO A 200 14.96 -18.78 -20.43
CA PRO A 200 16.33 -19.19 -20.67
C PRO A 200 17.15 -18.02 -21.28
N ARG A 201 18.46 -18.07 -21.09
CA ARG A 201 19.37 -17.10 -21.73
C ARG A 201 19.44 -17.36 -23.23
N SER A 202 19.42 -16.30 -23.99
CA SER A 202 19.66 -16.32 -25.42
C SER A 202 21.16 -16.50 -25.74
N GLU A 203 21.49 -16.68 -27.02
CA GLU A 203 22.87 -16.86 -27.49
C GLU A 203 23.80 -15.68 -27.15
N ASP A 204 23.25 -14.48 -27.00
CA ASP A 204 23.96 -13.28 -26.55
C ASP A 204 24.24 -13.25 -25.04
N GLY A 205 23.79 -14.28 -24.29
CA GLY A 205 23.93 -14.38 -22.83
C GLY A 205 22.93 -13.52 -22.01
N LEU A 206 22.00 -12.86 -22.68
CA LEU A 206 20.95 -12.07 -22.05
C LEU A 206 19.66 -12.87 -21.88
N ILE A 207 18.81 -12.43 -20.95
CA ILE A 207 17.44 -12.89 -20.79
C ILE A 207 16.53 -11.86 -21.46
N HIS A 208 15.83 -12.25 -22.52
CA HIS A 208 14.93 -11.35 -23.25
C HIS A 208 13.48 -11.52 -22.76
N ILE A 209 12.92 -10.48 -22.20
CA ILE A 209 11.51 -10.42 -21.80
C ILE A 209 10.72 -9.79 -22.94
N THR A 210 10.20 -10.66 -23.79
CA THR A 210 9.35 -10.29 -24.92
C THR A 210 7.88 -10.16 -24.48
N LEU A 211 7.03 -9.60 -25.36
CA LEU A 211 5.59 -9.51 -25.12
C LEU A 211 4.94 -10.87 -24.82
N ASP A 212 5.41 -11.93 -25.49
CA ASP A 212 4.90 -13.30 -25.26
C ASP A 212 5.22 -13.77 -23.83
N VAL A 213 6.47 -13.62 -23.38
CA VAL A 213 6.88 -13.92 -22.00
C VAL A 213 6.09 -13.10 -21.01
N ALA A 214 5.95 -11.79 -21.24
CA ALA A 214 5.21 -10.89 -20.38
C ALA A 214 3.74 -11.32 -20.24
N SER A 215 3.12 -11.71 -21.33
CA SER A 215 1.72 -12.16 -21.36
C SER A 215 1.46 -13.44 -20.57
N GLN A 216 2.46 -14.33 -20.51
CA GLN A 216 2.39 -15.57 -19.74
C GLN A 216 2.64 -15.37 -18.25
N CYS A 217 3.42 -14.35 -17.88
CA CYS A 217 3.83 -14.11 -16.50
C CYS A 217 2.86 -13.23 -15.69
N ILE A 218 2.09 -12.36 -16.35
CA ILE A 218 1.18 -11.48 -15.65
C ILE A 218 -0.20 -12.13 -15.46
N GLN A 219 -0.67 -12.15 -14.22
CA GLN A 219 -2.04 -12.58 -13.93
C GLN A 219 -3.00 -11.48 -14.38
N LYS A 220 -3.94 -11.81 -15.28
CA LYS A 220 -5.02 -10.89 -15.63
C LYS A 220 -5.77 -10.47 -14.36
N ARG A 221 -5.86 -9.18 -14.16
CA ARG A 221 -6.70 -8.63 -13.09
C ARG A 221 -8.13 -9.07 -13.37
N VAL A 222 -8.63 -10.04 -12.59
CA VAL A 222 -10.06 -10.26 -12.52
C VAL A 222 -10.65 -9.00 -11.93
N VAL A 223 -11.50 -8.31 -12.67
CA VAL A 223 -12.26 -7.16 -12.14
C VAL A 223 -13.06 -7.70 -10.96
N ARG A 224 -12.49 -7.59 -9.76
CA ARG A 224 -13.22 -7.95 -8.55
C ARG A 224 -14.24 -6.85 -8.32
N TYR A 225 -15.48 -7.21 -8.50
CA TYR A 225 -16.59 -6.42 -7.97
C TYR A 225 -16.43 -6.43 -6.44
N ASP A 226 -15.98 -5.31 -5.90
CA ASP A 226 -15.82 -5.17 -4.46
C ASP A 226 -17.19 -4.84 -3.86
N LYS A 227 -17.85 -5.88 -3.31
CA LYS A 227 -19.18 -5.77 -2.69
C LYS A 227 -19.23 -4.78 -1.52
N ASN A 228 -18.08 -4.47 -0.90
CA ASN A 228 -17.98 -3.68 0.33
C ASN A 228 -17.11 -2.43 0.19
N GLY A 229 -16.58 -2.13 -1.00
CA GLY A 229 -15.73 -0.97 -1.24
C GLY A 229 -16.51 0.31 -1.57
N ASP A 230 -15.85 1.45 -1.49
CA ASP A 230 -16.40 2.78 -1.82
C ASP A 230 -17.05 2.81 -3.22
N ASN A 231 -16.48 2.07 -4.20
CA ASN A 231 -17.05 1.93 -5.54
C ASN A 231 -18.46 1.32 -5.54
N HIS A 232 -18.76 0.40 -4.61
CA HIS A 232 -20.09 -0.19 -4.53
C HIS A 232 -21.15 0.84 -4.07
N TYR A 233 -20.81 1.63 -3.05
CA TYR A 233 -21.69 2.70 -2.58
C TYR A 233 -21.84 3.81 -3.61
N ASP A 234 -20.78 4.13 -4.33
CA ASP A 234 -20.81 5.12 -5.42
C ASP A 234 -21.67 4.64 -6.59
N ILE A 235 -21.54 3.37 -7.01
CA ILE A 235 -22.36 2.77 -8.06
C ILE A 235 -23.83 2.72 -7.65
N ILE A 236 -24.15 2.28 -6.43
CA ILE A 236 -25.52 2.27 -5.92
C ILE A 236 -26.09 3.69 -5.84
N SER A 237 -25.29 4.65 -5.35
CA SER A 237 -25.70 6.05 -5.27
C SER A 237 -25.96 6.64 -6.67
N ALA A 238 -25.10 6.34 -7.64
CA ALA A 238 -25.27 6.78 -9.03
C ALA A 238 -26.51 6.11 -9.69
N PHE A 239 -26.72 4.82 -9.42
CA PHE A 239 -27.92 4.10 -9.88
C PHE A 239 -29.21 4.74 -9.33
N ILE A 240 -29.27 5.00 -8.02
CA ILE A 240 -30.43 5.65 -7.39
C ILE A 240 -30.64 7.04 -7.97
N LYS A 241 -29.57 7.81 -8.20
CA LYS A 241 -29.64 9.15 -8.78
C LYS A 241 -30.15 9.12 -10.22
N SER A 242 -29.70 8.16 -11.04
CA SER A 242 -30.17 8.00 -12.42
C SER A 242 -31.64 7.65 -12.50
N MET A 243 -32.14 6.79 -11.59
CA MET A 243 -33.56 6.49 -11.49
C MET A 243 -34.39 7.73 -11.10
N ARG A 244 -33.92 8.51 -10.12
CA ARG A 244 -34.58 9.76 -9.71
C ARG A 244 -34.54 10.83 -10.79
N GLY A 245 -33.48 10.85 -11.61
CA GLY A 245 -33.33 11.74 -12.74
C GLY A 245 -34.09 11.29 -13.99
N SER A 246 -34.79 10.14 -13.94
CA SER A 246 -35.51 9.52 -15.08
C SER A 246 -34.59 9.31 -16.30
N ASP A 247 -33.33 8.94 -16.06
CA ASP A 247 -32.35 8.60 -17.10
C ASP A 247 -32.24 7.05 -17.21
N PRO A 248 -32.97 6.44 -18.17
CA PRO A 248 -32.99 4.98 -18.30
C PRO A 248 -31.66 4.39 -18.76
N ASP A 249 -30.89 5.11 -19.60
CA ASP A 249 -29.64 4.63 -20.14
C ASP A 249 -28.56 4.60 -19.05
N ALA A 250 -28.47 5.64 -18.24
CA ALA A 250 -27.59 5.68 -17.07
C ALA A 250 -27.99 4.62 -16.02
N ALA A 251 -29.32 4.42 -15.78
CA ALA A 251 -29.78 3.41 -14.84
C ALA A 251 -29.38 1.99 -15.26
N VAL A 252 -29.57 1.63 -16.54
CA VAL A 252 -29.13 0.33 -17.08
C VAL A 252 -27.61 0.16 -17.01
N TYR A 253 -26.86 1.20 -17.30
CA TYR A 253 -25.39 1.18 -17.21
C TYR A 253 -24.90 0.90 -15.80
N TYR A 254 -25.45 1.58 -14.79
CA TYR A 254 -25.04 1.37 -13.40
C TYR A 254 -25.58 0.07 -12.79
N LEU A 255 -26.69 -0.46 -13.30
CA LEU A 255 -27.20 -1.76 -12.91
C LEU A 255 -26.32 -2.93 -13.43
N ALA A 256 -25.68 -2.73 -14.59
CA ALA A 256 -24.80 -3.72 -15.22
C ALA A 256 -23.37 -3.73 -14.66
N LYS A 257 -23.04 -2.75 -13.83
CA LYS A 257 -21.75 -2.64 -13.09
C LYS A 257 -21.85 -3.17 -11.69
#